data_429ac53216e21e704139e443230073a3
#
_entry.id   429ac53216e21e704139e443230073a3
#
_cell.length_a   1.000
_cell.length_b   1.000
_cell.length_c   1.000
_cell.angle_alpha   90.00
_cell.angle_beta   90.00
_cell.angle_gamma   90.00
#
_symmetry.space_group_name_H-M   'P 1'
#
loop_
_entity.id
_entity.type
_entity.pdbx_description
1 polymer ?
#
loop_
_entity_poly.entity_id
_entity_poly.type
_entity_poly.pdbx_seq_one_letter_code
_entity_poly.pdbx_strand_id
1 'polypeptide(L)'
;MISYIDTYKDQFGVEAICRVLKQADRGFITSRGYRKATTRVPSARALSDSLLIPEIQRVHEQNFSVYGIRKMWHAMNREGFHIGRDKTARLMKLAGVSGRRRGRTPITTVSPKTPDHRPDLVRRNFRAQAPGRLWVADITYVRTRSGFAYTAFVVDVYSRKIVGVATRSTMRTDALPMEALKHALTTAGRIHGNQLIHHSDRGSQYVSLKYSTALAESGIRPSVGTVGDSYDNALAETVNGLYKAELIHAQGPWTSVGEVELATLRWVHWWNTKRLHEALDYATPQEVETEYYLTQPINTGP
;
A
#
# COMPACT_ATOMS: atom_id res chain seq x y z
N MET A 1 18.04 -3.62 -34.86
CA MET A 1 18.77 -3.40 -36.11
C MET A 1 19.76 -2.22 -36.04
N ILE A 2 19.33 -1.00 -35.78
CA ILE A 2 20.22 0.18 -35.66
C ILE A 2 21.34 -0.08 -34.63
N SER A 3 20.99 -0.47 -33.42
CA SER A 3 21.93 -0.84 -32.35
C SER A 3 22.96 -1.91 -32.80
N TYR A 4 22.52 -2.93 -33.54
CA TYR A 4 23.41 -3.95 -34.05
C TYR A 4 24.44 -3.35 -35.06
N ILE A 5 23.98 -2.48 -35.98
CA ILE A 5 24.85 -1.80 -36.92
C ILE A 5 25.82 -0.89 -36.16
N ASP A 6 25.39 -0.17 -35.15
CA ASP A 6 26.24 0.70 -34.33
C ASP A 6 27.38 -0.07 -33.65
N THR A 7 27.09 -1.29 -33.18
CA THR A 7 28.10 -2.14 -32.54
C THR A 7 29.16 -2.65 -33.49
N TYR A 8 28.79 -2.95 -34.73
CA TYR A 8 29.69 -3.64 -35.67
C TYR A 8 30.14 -2.82 -36.88
N LYS A 9 29.67 -1.55 -37.03
CA LYS A 9 29.95 -0.71 -38.18
C LYS A 9 31.44 -0.43 -38.39
N ASP A 10 32.21 -0.33 -37.31
CA ASP A 10 33.64 -0.03 -37.38
C ASP A 10 34.45 -1.24 -37.82
N GLN A 11 33.96 -2.47 -37.62
CA GLN A 11 34.58 -3.71 -38.01
C GLN A 11 34.22 -4.13 -39.46
N PHE A 12 32.96 -4.01 -39.84
CA PHE A 12 32.44 -4.58 -41.09
C PHE A 12 31.91 -3.55 -42.09
N GLY A 13 31.75 -2.31 -41.68
CA GLY A 13 31.14 -1.25 -42.49
C GLY A 13 29.61 -1.38 -42.54
N VAL A 14 28.95 -0.22 -42.65
CA VAL A 14 27.46 -0.14 -42.64
C VAL A 14 26.86 -0.84 -43.86
N GLU A 15 27.44 -0.69 -45.02
CA GLU A 15 26.98 -1.25 -46.30
C GLU A 15 26.97 -2.80 -46.28
N ALA A 16 28.08 -3.39 -45.78
CA ALA A 16 28.23 -4.84 -45.71
C ALA A 16 27.20 -5.44 -44.74
N ILE A 17 27.05 -4.83 -43.58
CA ILE A 17 26.06 -5.27 -42.58
C ILE A 17 24.63 -5.17 -43.13
N CYS A 18 24.26 -4.07 -43.75
CA CYS A 18 22.94 -3.88 -44.35
C CYS A 18 22.64 -4.90 -45.47
N ARG A 19 23.66 -5.26 -46.28
CA ARG A 19 23.55 -6.27 -47.33
C ARG A 19 23.24 -7.65 -46.75
N VAL A 20 23.96 -8.04 -45.69
CA VAL A 20 23.74 -9.33 -45.00
C VAL A 20 22.36 -9.35 -44.33
N LEU A 21 21.97 -8.30 -43.64
CA LEU A 21 20.66 -8.19 -42.98
C LEU A 21 19.48 -8.28 -43.97
N LYS A 22 19.69 -7.80 -45.23
CA LYS A 22 18.68 -7.93 -46.29
C LYS A 22 18.39 -9.39 -46.67
N GLN A 23 19.36 -10.29 -46.48
CA GLN A 23 19.23 -11.71 -46.78
C GLN A 23 18.65 -12.51 -45.60
N ALA A 24 18.47 -11.88 -44.42
CA ALA A 24 17.94 -12.52 -43.22
C ALA A 24 16.43 -12.34 -43.12
N ASP A 25 15.70 -13.39 -42.71
CA ASP A 25 14.23 -13.40 -42.59
C ASP A 25 13.67 -12.46 -41.52
N ARG A 26 14.49 -11.70 -40.81
CA ARG A 26 14.10 -10.84 -39.67
C ARG A 26 13.92 -9.35 -40.05
N GLY A 27 13.75 -9.07 -41.34
CA GLY A 27 13.66 -7.70 -41.86
C GLY A 27 15.03 -7.03 -42.06
N PHE A 28 15.04 -5.94 -42.82
CA PHE A 28 16.28 -5.25 -43.17
C PHE A 28 16.12 -3.71 -43.08
N ILE A 29 17.26 -3.03 -43.03
CA ILE A 29 17.39 -1.59 -43.19
C ILE A 29 18.45 -1.31 -44.26
N THR A 30 18.18 -0.35 -45.12
CA THR A 30 19.20 0.10 -46.10
C THR A 30 20.22 0.98 -45.40
N SER A 31 21.45 1.08 -45.97
CA SER A 31 22.49 1.99 -45.46
C SER A 31 22.05 3.45 -45.44
N ARG A 32 21.25 3.88 -46.43
CA ARG A 32 20.61 5.20 -46.46
C ARG A 32 19.57 5.34 -45.34
N GLY A 33 18.77 4.30 -45.12
CA GLY A 33 17.79 4.27 -44.03
C GLY A 33 18.43 4.33 -42.65
N TYR A 34 19.54 3.61 -42.45
CA TYR A 34 20.36 3.66 -41.25
C TYR A 34 20.91 5.07 -40.99
N ARG A 35 21.61 5.68 -41.99
CA ARG A 35 22.14 7.04 -41.86
C ARG A 35 21.05 8.08 -41.56
N LYS A 36 19.91 7.98 -42.25
CA LYS A 36 18.75 8.85 -41.96
C LYS A 36 18.19 8.64 -40.55
N ALA A 37 18.18 7.42 -40.04
CA ALA A 37 17.70 7.13 -38.71
C ALA A 37 18.64 7.63 -37.60
N THR A 38 19.99 7.54 -37.84
CA THR A 38 20.99 8.01 -36.87
C THR A 38 21.15 9.54 -36.84
N THR A 39 20.86 10.24 -37.96
CA THR A 39 20.89 11.71 -38.02
C THR A 39 19.56 12.38 -37.74
N ARG A 40 18.50 11.59 -37.56
CA ARG A 40 17.15 12.13 -37.34
C ARG A 40 17.05 12.80 -35.98
N VAL A 41 16.64 14.05 -35.96
CA VAL A 41 16.27 14.74 -34.71
C VAL A 41 15.15 13.95 -34.01
N PRO A 42 15.26 13.72 -32.71
CA PRO A 42 14.19 13.04 -31.94
C PRO A 42 12.84 13.73 -32.15
N SER A 43 11.79 12.94 -32.31
CA SER A 43 10.45 13.49 -32.43
C SER A 43 10.03 14.18 -31.09
N ALA A 44 9.10 15.13 -31.15
CA ALA A 44 8.53 15.79 -29.95
C ALA A 44 8.04 14.76 -28.92
N ARG A 45 7.50 13.63 -29.39
CA ARG A 45 7.12 12.50 -28.53
C ARG A 45 8.31 11.86 -27.83
N ALA A 46 9.40 11.59 -28.56
CA ALA A 46 10.61 11.00 -28.00
C ALA A 46 11.26 11.91 -26.96
N LEU A 47 11.28 13.22 -27.22
CA LEU A 47 11.76 14.22 -26.25
C LEU A 47 10.89 14.25 -25.00
N SER A 48 9.55 14.28 -25.16
CA SER A 48 8.63 14.21 -24.03
C SER A 48 8.79 12.92 -23.23
N ASP A 49 9.01 11.78 -23.89
CA ASP A 49 9.19 10.49 -23.22
C ASP A 49 10.51 10.43 -22.44
N SER A 50 11.61 10.97 -22.99
CA SER A 50 12.91 11.00 -22.31
C SER A 50 12.88 11.84 -21.02
N LEU A 51 12.03 12.86 -20.94
CA LEU A 51 11.83 13.65 -19.73
C LEU A 51 10.91 12.94 -18.71
N LEU A 52 9.89 12.23 -19.18
CA LEU A 52 8.88 11.63 -18.31
C LEU A 52 9.26 10.24 -17.78
N ILE A 53 10.10 9.48 -18.48
CA ILE A 53 10.51 8.15 -18.02
C ILE A 53 11.24 8.20 -16.67
N PRO A 54 12.24 9.07 -16.44
CA PRO A 54 12.87 9.21 -15.13
C PRO A 54 11.88 9.59 -14.03
N GLU A 55 10.90 10.46 -14.33
CA GLU A 55 9.89 10.85 -13.37
C GLU A 55 8.93 9.70 -13.01
N ILE A 56 8.54 8.89 -13.99
CA ILE A 56 7.78 7.64 -13.74
C ILE A 56 8.56 6.70 -12.81
N GLN A 57 9.87 6.54 -13.02
CA GLN A 57 10.71 5.71 -12.16
C GLN A 57 10.78 6.29 -10.74
N ARG A 58 11.06 7.59 -10.60
CA ARG A 58 11.13 8.29 -9.32
C ARG A 58 9.83 8.16 -8.54
N VAL A 59 8.70 8.49 -9.15
CA VAL A 59 7.37 8.39 -8.51
C VAL A 59 7.05 6.95 -8.12
N HIS A 60 7.42 5.98 -8.96
CA HIS A 60 7.21 4.55 -8.65
C HIS A 60 8.04 4.12 -7.42
N GLU A 61 9.32 4.48 -7.35
CA GLU A 61 10.21 4.18 -6.23
C GLU A 61 9.73 4.83 -4.92
N GLN A 62 9.33 6.10 -4.96
CA GLN A 62 8.78 6.82 -3.81
C GLN A 62 7.49 6.20 -3.28
N ASN A 63 6.81 5.40 -4.09
CA ASN A 63 5.59 4.69 -3.75
C ASN A 63 5.83 3.17 -3.56
N PHE A 64 6.94 2.81 -2.93
CA PHE A 64 7.30 1.42 -2.58
C PHE A 64 7.38 0.48 -3.79
N SER A 65 7.47 1.02 -4.99
CA SER A 65 7.47 0.26 -6.25
C SER A 65 6.23 -0.65 -6.41
N VAL A 66 5.07 -0.18 -5.93
CA VAL A 66 3.83 -0.99 -5.92
C VAL A 66 2.73 -0.45 -6.83
N TYR A 67 2.83 0.80 -7.28
CA TYR A 67 1.74 1.40 -8.05
C TYR A 67 1.58 0.77 -9.43
N GLY A 68 0.36 0.32 -9.71
CA GLY A 68 -0.09 0.01 -11.07
C GLY A 68 -0.54 1.27 -11.82
N ILE A 69 -0.91 1.11 -13.08
CA ILE A 69 -1.20 2.18 -14.04
C ILE A 69 -2.16 3.24 -13.47
N ARG A 70 -3.26 2.85 -12.81
CA ARG A 70 -4.24 3.82 -12.29
C ARG A 70 -3.64 4.73 -11.23
N LYS A 71 -3.01 4.14 -10.20
CA LYS A 71 -2.39 4.93 -9.12
C LYS A 71 -1.22 5.75 -9.62
N MET A 72 -0.41 5.21 -10.54
CA MET A 72 0.67 5.96 -11.17
C MET A 72 0.15 7.16 -11.96
N TRP A 73 -0.94 6.98 -12.73
CA TRP A 73 -1.57 8.08 -13.45
C TRP A 73 -2.05 9.19 -12.50
N HIS A 74 -2.75 8.85 -11.42
CA HIS A 74 -3.15 9.82 -10.40
C HIS A 74 -1.96 10.49 -9.73
N ALA A 75 -0.92 9.73 -9.37
CA ALA A 75 0.27 10.26 -8.73
C ALA A 75 1.03 11.25 -9.63
N MET A 76 1.23 10.92 -10.91
CA MET A 76 1.87 11.81 -11.88
C MET A 76 1.09 13.12 -12.05
N ASN A 77 -0.25 13.03 -12.15
CA ASN A 77 -1.07 14.23 -12.28
C ASN A 77 -1.06 15.11 -11.03
N ARG A 78 -0.99 14.50 -9.82
CA ARG A 78 -0.84 15.24 -8.56
C ARG A 78 0.51 15.98 -8.46
N GLU A 79 1.54 15.46 -9.08
CA GLU A 79 2.86 16.12 -9.16
C GLU A 79 2.97 17.12 -10.34
N GLY A 80 1.86 17.41 -11.04
CA GLY A 80 1.81 18.40 -12.12
C GLY A 80 2.15 17.84 -13.51
N PHE A 81 2.41 16.53 -13.64
CA PHE A 81 2.60 15.91 -14.94
C PHE A 81 1.26 15.52 -15.56
N HIS A 82 0.60 16.43 -16.25
CA HIS A 82 -0.71 16.23 -16.87
C HIS A 82 -0.65 15.27 -18.07
N ILE A 83 -0.62 13.98 -17.79
CA ILE A 83 -0.57 12.91 -18.79
C ILE A 83 -1.78 12.00 -18.68
N GLY A 84 -2.24 11.47 -19.82
CA GLY A 84 -3.35 10.53 -19.84
C GLY A 84 -2.94 9.12 -19.38
N ARG A 85 -3.93 8.32 -18.96
CA ARG A 85 -3.73 6.95 -18.45
C ARG A 85 -2.97 6.05 -19.43
N ASP A 86 -3.29 6.12 -20.72
CA ASP A 86 -2.66 5.25 -21.73
C ASP A 86 -1.21 5.67 -22.00
N LYS A 87 -0.90 6.98 -21.97
CA LYS A 87 0.48 7.47 -22.01
C LYS A 87 1.26 6.99 -20.78
N THR A 88 0.65 7.04 -19.58
CA THR A 88 1.23 6.51 -18.34
C THR A 88 1.54 5.02 -18.47
N ALA A 89 0.60 4.22 -18.96
CA ALA A 89 0.79 2.77 -19.17
C ALA A 89 1.97 2.48 -20.10
N ARG A 90 2.07 3.22 -21.20
CA ARG A 90 3.16 3.08 -22.17
C ARG A 90 4.51 3.49 -21.58
N LEU A 91 4.55 4.61 -20.86
CA LEU A 91 5.77 5.08 -20.19
C LEU A 91 6.24 4.12 -19.09
N MET A 92 5.33 3.57 -18.29
CA MET A 92 5.66 2.54 -17.30
C MET A 92 6.29 1.31 -17.96
N LYS A 93 5.76 0.88 -19.13
CA LYS A 93 6.34 -0.23 -19.89
C LYS A 93 7.76 0.10 -20.38
N LEU A 94 7.98 1.31 -20.88
CA LEU A 94 9.31 1.77 -21.33
C LEU A 94 10.29 1.92 -20.15
N ALA A 95 9.81 2.38 -19.01
CA ALA A 95 10.58 2.51 -17.77
C ALA A 95 10.89 1.16 -17.10
N GLY A 96 10.29 0.05 -17.57
CA GLY A 96 10.45 -1.26 -16.97
C GLY A 96 9.79 -1.43 -15.61
N VAL A 97 8.80 -0.59 -15.27
CA VAL A 97 8.10 -0.61 -13.98
C VAL A 97 6.68 -1.13 -14.10
N SER A 98 6.20 -1.83 -13.06
CA SER A 98 4.86 -2.41 -13.04
C SER A 98 4.30 -2.46 -11.61
N GLY A 99 2.96 -2.49 -11.50
CA GLY A 99 2.30 -2.61 -10.22
C GLY A 99 2.44 -4.00 -9.58
N ARG A 100 2.44 -4.04 -8.27
CA ARG A 100 2.40 -5.29 -7.51
C ARG A 100 0.98 -5.85 -7.46
N ARG A 101 0.85 -7.16 -7.69
CA ARG A 101 -0.40 -7.89 -7.53
C ARG A 101 -0.43 -8.56 -6.17
N ARG A 102 -1.61 -8.55 -5.54
CA ARG A 102 -1.88 -9.33 -4.33
C ARG A 102 -1.82 -10.82 -4.70
N GLY A 103 -0.95 -11.60 -4.04
CA GLY A 103 -0.89 -13.04 -4.20
C GLY A 103 -2.10 -13.74 -3.55
N ARG A 104 -2.28 -15.06 -3.80
CA ARG A 104 -3.24 -15.87 -3.03
C ARG A 104 -2.79 -15.93 -1.58
N THR A 105 -3.66 -15.56 -0.64
CA THR A 105 -3.39 -15.63 0.80
C THR A 105 -3.78 -17.02 1.29
N PRO A 106 -2.89 -17.80 1.94
CA PRO A 106 -3.31 -19.01 2.64
C PRO A 106 -4.21 -18.65 3.82
N ILE A 107 -5.27 -19.43 4.05
CA ILE A 107 -6.15 -19.30 5.23
C ILE A 107 -5.37 -19.80 6.43
N THR A 108 -5.08 -18.93 7.41
CA THR A 108 -4.23 -19.25 8.57
C THR A 108 -4.92 -19.06 9.92
N THR A 109 -6.18 -18.66 9.94
CA THR A 109 -6.91 -18.39 11.19
C THR A 109 -7.50 -19.67 11.75
N VAL A 110 -7.11 -20.02 12.98
CA VAL A 110 -7.72 -21.08 13.79
C VAL A 110 -8.61 -20.41 14.84
N SER A 111 -9.92 -20.65 14.76
CA SER A 111 -10.88 -20.08 15.71
C SER A 111 -10.71 -20.70 17.09
N PRO A 112 -10.65 -19.90 18.18
CA PRO A 112 -10.62 -20.41 19.53
C PRO A 112 -11.95 -21.08 19.90
N LYS A 113 -11.88 -22.14 20.72
CA LYS A 113 -13.05 -22.92 21.16
C LYS A 113 -13.85 -22.28 22.30
N THR A 114 -13.43 -21.12 22.80
CA THR A 114 -14.05 -20.47 23.97
C THR A 114 -15.20 -19.58 23.55
N PRO A 115 -16.40 -19.66 24.20
CA PRO A 115 -17.51 -18.76 23.92
C PRO A 115 -17.15 -17.32 24.27
N ASP A 116 -17.40 -16.40 23.36
CA ASP A 116 -17.28 -14.96 23.59
C ASP A 116 -18.72 -14.37 23.59
N HIS A 117 -19.10 -13.68 24.67
CA HIS A 117 -20.42 -13.12 24.87
C HIS A 117 -20.54 -11.65 24.44
N ARG A 118 -19.46 -11.04 23.92
CA ARG A 118 -19.52 -9.65 23.44
C ARG A 118 -20.35 -9.55 22.17
N PRO A 119 -21.24 -8.53 22.06
CA PRO A 119 -22.09 -8.38 20.89
C PRO A 119 -21.28 -7.92 19.67
N ASP A 120 -21.68 -8.38 18.49
CA ASP A 120 -21.30 -7.75 17.23
C ASP A 120 -22.12 -6.46 17.05
N LEU A 121 -21.49 -5.31 17.30
CA LEU A 121 -22.09 -3.99 17.14
C LEU A 121 -22.02 -3.49 15.69
N VAL A 122 -21.18 -4.08 14.86
CA VAL A 122 -20.92 -3.65 13.49
C VAL A 122 -21.92 -4.28 12.51
N ARG A 123 -22.37 -5.51 12.78
CA ARG A 123 -23.33 -6.25 11.94
C ARG A 123 -22.99 -6.19 10.44
N ARG A 124 -21.71 -6.40 10.12
CA ARG A 124 -21.15 -6.32 8.74
C ARG A 124 -21.25 -4.93 8.08
N ASN A 125 -21.66 -3.90 8.81
CA ASN A 125 -21.70 -2.53 8.29
C ASN A 125 -20.40 -1.78 8.62
N PHE A 126 -19.35 -2.03 7.85
CA PHE A 126 -18.06 -1.34 7.99
C PHE A 126 -18.07 0.04 7.31
N ARG A 127 -19.08 0.85 7.68
CA ARG A 127 -19.18 2.25 7.27
C ARG A 127 -19.20 3.12 8.52
N ALA A 128 -18.40 4.18 8.51
CA ALA A 128 -18.42 5.20 9.54
C ALA A 128 -18.76 6.54 8.89
N GLN A 129 -19.47 7.41 9.61
CA GLN A 129 -19.87 8.74 9.13
C GLN A 129 -18.82 9.80 9.47
N ALA A 130 -17.84 9.47 10.31
CA ALA A 130 -16.82 10.37 10.80
C ALA A 130 -15.56 9.59 11.23
N PRO A 131 -14.38 10.23 11.24
CA PRO A 131 -13.19 9.68 11.89
C PRO A 131 -13.45 9.41 13.38
N GLY A 132 -12.83 8.37 13.95
CA GLY A 132 -12.96 8.04 15.36
C GLY A 132 -14.32 7.49 15.77
N ARG A 133 -15.12 6.92 14.86
CA ARG A 133 -16.39 6.25 15.16
C ARG A 133 -16.28 4.74 15.16
N LEU A 134 -15.48 4.20 14.30
CA LEU A 134 -15.27 2.76 14.19
C LEU A 134 -13.80 2.48 13.84
N TRP A 135 -13.15 1.74 14.72
CA TRP A 135 -11.83 1.17 14.46
C TRP A 135 -11.95 -0.33 14.26
N VAL A 136 -11.15 -0.86 13.36
CA VAL A 136 -10.95 -2.29 13.16
C VAL A 136 -9.53 -2.65 13.48
N ALA A 137 -9.31 -3.79 14.14
CA ALA A 137 -7.99 -4.25 14.50
C ALA A 137 -7.77 -5.71 14.09
N ASP A 138 -6.54 -6.01 13.71
CA ASP A 138 -6.11 -7.38 13.38
C ASP A 138 -4.60 -7.53 13.57
N ILE A 139 -4.17 -8.78 13.74
CA ILE A 139 -2.77 -9.15 13.92
C ILE A 139 -2.32 -9.99 12.73
N THR A 140 -1.14 -9.69 12.22
CA THR A 140 -0.48 -10.52 11.23
C THR A 140 0.90 -10.93 11.70
N TYR A 141 1.51 -11.94 11.04
CA TYR A 141 2.86 -12.37 11.35
C TYR A 141 3.75 -12.36 10.12
N VAL A 142 5.04 -12.17 10.38
CA VAL A 142 6.11 -12.12 9.39
C VAL A 142 7.21 -13.08 9.83
N ARG A 143 7.62 -13.97 8.94
CA ARG A 143 8.76 -14.85 9.21
C ARG A 143 10.07 -14.08 9.04
N THR A 144 10.93 -14.11 10.04
CA THR A 144 12.28 -13.58 10.00
C THR A 144 13.31 -14.70 10.19
N ARG A 145 14.58 -14.40 10.00
CA ARG A 145 15.65 -15.37 10.30
C ARG A 145 15.78 -15.67 11.80
N SER A 146 15.39 -14.74 12.65
CA SER A 146 15.43 -14.88 14.13
C SER A 146 14.09 -15.37 14.73
N GLY A 147 13.12 -15.85 13.92
CA GLY A 147 11.82 -16.31 14.38
C GLY A 147 10.67 -15.55 13.73
N PHE A 148 9.61 -15.31 14.47
CA PHE A 148 8.44 -14.57 13.98
C PHE A 148 8.39 -13.16 14.57
N ALA A 149 8.05 -12.19 13.71
CA ALA A 149 7.56 -10.88 14.10
C ALA A 149 6.04 -10.85 13.94
N TYR A 150 5.35 -10.31 14.92
CA TYR A 150 3.90 -10.12 14.92
C TYR A 150 3.61 -8.63 14.84
N THR A 151 2.72 -8.23 13.96
CA THR A 151 2.31 -6.83 13.78
C THR A 151 0.82 -6.70 13.99
N ALA A 152 0.41 -5.81 14.89
CA ALA A 152 -0.98 -5.42 15.12
C ALA A 152 -1.24 -4.07 14.47
N PHE A 153 -2.35 -3.94 13.77
CA PHE A 153 -2.84 -2.69 13.22
C PHE A 153 -4.18 -2.33 13.82
N VAL A 154 -4.39 -1.03 14.07
CA VAL A 154 -5.69 -0.43 14.35
C VAL A 154 -5.99 0.58 13.24
N VAL A 155 -7.11 0.42 12.56
CA VAL A 155 -7.45 1.18 11.36
C VAL A 155 -8.78 1.90 11.55
N ASP A 156 -8.81 3.19 11.32
CA ASP A 156 -10.04 3.96 11.25
C ASP A 156 -10.84 3.63 9.98
N VAL A 157 -12.10 3.28 10.15
CA VAL A 157 -12.95 2.80 9.05
C VAL A 157 -13.34 3.94 8.10
N TYR A 158 -13.48 5.17 8.59
CA TYR A 158 -13.85 6.31 7.76
C TYR A 158 -12.70 6.73 6.84
N SER A 159 -11.57 7.08 7.43
CA SER A 159 -10.42 7.63 6.71
C SER A 159 -9.48 6.57 6.14
N ARG A 160 -9.63 5.30 6.53
CA ARG A 160 -8.68 4.20 6.24
C ARG A 160 -7.29 4.43 6.84
N LYS A 161 -7.15 5.39 7.73
CA LYS A 161 -5.90 5.71 8.42
C LYS A 161 -5.53 4.60 9.39
N ILE A 162 -4.29 4.16 9.35
CA ILE A 162 -3.73 3.31 10.40
C ILE A 162 -3.41 4.22 11.58
N VAL A 163 -4.27 4.18 12.60
CA VAL A 163 -4.15 5.00 13.81
C VAL A 163 -3.29 4.36 14.87
N GLY A 164 -3.17 3.03 14.86
CA GLY A 164 -2.34 2.28 15.79
C GLY A 164 -1.54 1.18 15.12
N VAL A 165 -0.30 1.01 15.54
CA VAL A 165 0.59 -0.06 15.07
C VAL A 165 1.57 -0.45 16.17
N ALA A 166 1.86 -1.75 16.27
CA ALA A 166 2.93 -2.30 17.06
C ALA A 166 3.51 -3.53 16.38
N THR A 167 4.82 -3.77 16.54
CA THR A 167 5.49 -4.98 16.03
C THR A 167 6.36 -5.57 17.12
N ARG A 168 6.15 -6.87 17.46
CA ARG A 168 6.86 -7.55 18.57
C ARG A 168 7.18 -9.00 18.19
N SER A 169 8.08 -9.62 18.95
CA SER A 169 8.42 -11.04 18.84
C SER A 169 7.36 -11.98 19.45
N THR A 170 6.32 -11.43 20.07
CA THR A 170 5.27 -12.18 20.76
C THR A 170 3.88 -11.58 20.48
N MET A 171 2.85 -12.42 20.49
CA MET A 171 1.44 -12.00 20.40
C MET A 171 0.79 -11.73 21.76
N ARG A 172 1.56 -11.72 22.87
CA ARG A 172 0.99 -11.47 24.19
C ARG A 172 0.21 -10.17 24.20
N THR A 173 -0.97 -10.19 24.85
CA THR A 173 -1.89 -9.05 24.90
C THR A 173 -1.24 -7.79 25.47
N ASP A 174 -0.44 -7.93 26.51
CA ASP A 174 0.24 -6.83 27.17
C ASP A 174 1.39 -6.20 26.34
N ALA A 175 1.92 -6.95 25.38
CA ALA A 175 3.05 -6.50 24.57
C ALA A 175 2.66 -5.98 23.18
N LEU A 176 1.66 -6.60 22.50
CA LEU A 176 1.36 -6.30 21.10
C LEU A 176 0.05 -5.52 20.93
N PRO A 177 -1.17 -6.09 21.17
CA PRO A 177 -2.40 -5.33 20.93
C PRO A 177 -2.54 -4.12 21.86
N MET A 178 -2.08 -4.22 23.11
CA MET A 178 -2.10 -3.07 24.02
C MET A 178 -1.22 -1.91 23.57
N GLU A 179 -0.06 -2.18 23.00
CA GLU A 179 0.79 -1.11 22.44
C GLU A 179 0.16 -0.49 21.20
N ALA A 180 -0.41 -1.30 20.30
CA ALA A 180 -1.12 -0.79 19.15
C ALA A 180 -2.32 0.08 19.56
N LEU A 181 -3.08 -0.32 20.61
CA LEU A 181 -4.16 0.47 21.16
C LEU A 181 -3.66 1.79 21.78
N LYS A 182 -2.59 1.76 22.59
CA LYS A 182 -2.01 2.97 23.17
C LYS A 182 -1.54 3.92 22.08
N HIS A 183 -0.90 3.41 21.04
CA HIS A 183 -0.49 4.21 19.90
C HIS A 183 -1.72 4.83 19.22
N ALA A 184 -2.81 4.08 19.00
CA ALA A 184 -4.04 4.59 18.42
C ALA A 184 -4.66 5.72 19.27
N LEU A 185 -4.72 5.54 20.58
CA LEU A 185 -5.24 6.55 21.51
C LEU A 185 -4.43 7.86 21.47
N THR A 186 -3.10 7.75 21.35
CA THR A 186 -2.22 8.92 21.27
C THR A 186 -2.32 9.63 19.91
N THR A 187 -2.45 8.85 18.82
CA THR A 187 -2.40 9.38 17.44
C THR A 187 -3.75 9.93 16.97
N ALA A 188 -4.85 9.38 17.45
CA ALA A 188 -6.19 9.72 16.97
C ALA A 188 -6.69 11.09 17.45
N GLY A 189 -5.97 11.77 18.36
CA GLY A 189 -6.36 13.09 18.85
C GLY A 189 -7.70 13.06 19.62
N ARG A 190 -8.68 13.86 19.19
CA ARG A 190 -10.00 13.89 19.84
C ARG A 190 -10.80 12.61 19.55
N ILE A 191 -10.83 11.71 20.49
CA ILE A 191 -11.80 10.61 20.51
C ILE A 191 -13.09 11.20 21.04
N HIS A 192 -14.16 11.12 20.26
CA HIS A 192 -15.51 11.47 20.73
C HIS A 192 -15.96 10.36 21.68
N GLY A 193 -15.72 10.56 22.98
CA GLY A 193 -15.94 9.57 24.04
C GLY A 193 -17.28 8.83 23.92
N ASN A 194 -17.33 7.57 24.36
CA ASN A 194 -18.44 6.60 24.34
C ASN A 194 -19.07 6.31 22.97
N GLN A 195 -18.60 6.92 21.88
CA GLN A 195 -19.14 6.71 20.52
C GLN A 195 -18.22 5.89 19.63
N LEU A 196 -16.94 5.74 20.00
CA LEU A 196 -16.01 4.91 19.28
C LEU A 196 -16.27 3.43 19.55
N ILE A 197 -16.43 2.68 18.49
CA ILE A 197 -16.49 1.21 18.51
C ILE A 197 -15.13 0.68 18.07
N HIS A 198 -14.55 -0.23 18.84
CA HIS A 198 -13.35 -0.97 18.46
C HIS A 198 -13.76 -2.41 18.15
N HIS A 199 -13.68 -2.77 16.87
CA HIS A 199 -14.03 -4.09 16.38
C HIS A 199 -12.77 -4.90 16.05
N SER A 200 -12.73 -6.15 16.51
CA SER A 200 -11.66 -7.11 16.21
C SER A 200 -12.23 -8.50 15.94
N ASP A 201 -11.40 -9.38 15.40
CA ASP A 201 -11.72 -10.79 15.37
C ASP A 201 -11.80 -11.38 16.81
N ARG A 202 -12.21 -12.64 16.92
CA ARG A 202 -12.25 -13.37 18.20
C ARG A 202 -10.90 -13.90 18.66
N GLY A 203 -9.79 -13.33 18.22
CA GLY A 203 -8.47 -13.71 18.68
C GLY A 203 -8.35 -13.61 20.21
N SER A 204 -7.74 -14.61 20.84
CA SER A 204 -7.58 -14.66 22.31
C SER A 204 -6.90 -13.40 22.88
N GLN A 205 -6.12 -12.70 22.08
CA GLN A 205 -5.40 -11.49 22.41
C GLN A 205 -6.37 -10.30 22.65
N TYR A 206 -7.41 -10.19 21.84
CA TYR A 206 -8.40 -9.11 21.93
C TYR A 206 -9.51 -9.41 22.95
N VAL A 207 -9.74 -10.70 23.24
CA VAL A 207 -10.77 -11.17 24.20
C VAL A 207 -10.29 -11.07 25.64
N SER A 208 -9.02 -10.83 25.90
CA SER A 208 -8.46 -10.78 27.25
C SER A 208 -9.12 -9.69 28.11
N LEU A 209 -9.33 -9.99 29.40
CA LEU A 209 -9.89 -9.05 30.36
C LEU A 209 -9.11 -7.73 30.38
N LYS A 210 -7.77 -7.81 30.35
CA LYS A 210 -6.88 -6.64 30.35
C LYS A 210 -7.12 -5.70 29.17
N TYR A 211 -7.34 -6.25 27.97
CA TYR A 211 -7.63 -5.46 26.79
C TYR A 211 -9.01 -4.81 26.85
N SER A 212 -10.01 -5.58 27.30
CA SER A 212 -11.38 -5.09 27.48
C SER A 212 -11.49 -3.99 28.53
N THR A 213 -10.72 -4.11 29.64
CA THR A 213 -10.63 -3.06 30.66
C THR A 213 -10.02 -1.78 30.09
N ALA A 214 -8.93 -1.87 29.34
CA ALA A 214 -8.29 -0.71 28.74
C ALA A 214 -9.21 0.01 27.73
N LEU A 215 -10.01 -0.72 26.96
CA LEU A 215 -11.03 -0.11 26.09
C LEU A 215 -12.10 0.62 26.91
N ALA A 216 -12.60 0.00 27.98
CA ALA A 216 -13.63 0.58 28.85
C ALA A 216 -13.11 1.85 29.56
N GLU A 217 -11.89 1.82 30.10
CA GLU A 217 -11.23 2.98 30.73
C GLU A 217 -11.05 4.15 29.75
N SER A 218 -10.87 3.83 28.46
CA SER A 218 -10.78 4.82 27.37
C SER A 218 -12.15 5.25 26.83
N GLY A 219 -13.27 4.76 27.38
CA GLY A 219 -14.61 5.06 26.89
C GLY A 219 -14.92 4.42 25.53
N ILE A 220 -14.20 3.38 25.13
CA ILE A 220 -14.33 2.72 23.82
C ILE A 220 -15.23 1.48 23.99
N ARG A 221 -16.18 1.33 23.09
CA ARG A 221 -17.11 0.19 23.09
C ARG A 221 -16.48 -1.00 22.32
N PRO A 222 -16.21 -2.13 22.98
CA PRO A 222 -15.70 -3.31 22.30
C PRO A 222 -16.79 -3.97 21.45
N SER A 223 -16.40 -4.44 20.26
CA SER A 223 -17.20 -5.25 19.37
C SER A 223 -16.37 -6.41 18.83
N VAL A 224 -16.98 -7.57 18.67
CA VAL A 224 -16.28 -8.78 18.20
C VAL A 224 -17.11 -9.45 17.12
N GLY A 225 -16.46 -9.87 16.05
CA GLY A 225 -17.09 -10.56 14.93
C GLY A 225 -17.69 -11.92 15.32
N THR A 226 -18.55 -12.47 14.48
CA THR A 226 -19.18 -13.80 14.68
C THR A 226 -18.18 -14.94 14.40
N VAL A 227 -18.44 -16.13 14.95
CA VAL A 227 -17.52 -17.27 14.77
C VAL A 227 -17.51 -17.73 13.31
N GLY A 228 -16.33 -17.73 12.70
CA GLY A 228 -16.10 -18.35 11.38
C GLY A 228 -16.51 -17.52 10.17
N ASP A 229 -16.84 -16.24 10.34
CA ASP A 229 -17.19 -15.38 9.23
C ASP A 229 -16.01 -14.45 8.84
N SER A 230 -15.38 -14.75 7.72
CA SER A 230 -14.27 -13.95 7.15
C SER A 230 -14.70 -12.55 6.69
N TYR A 231 -15.99 -12.26 6.60
CA TYR A 231 -16.49 -10.94 6.21
C TYR A 231 -16.51 -9.94 7.38
N ASP A 232 -16.45 -10.44 8.62
CA ASP A 232 -16.58 -9.63 9.82
C ASP A 232 -15.37 -8.72 10.10
N ASN A 233 -14.23 -8.87 9.39
CA ASN A 233 -13.05 -8.00 9.52
C ASN A 233 -12.37 -7.69 8.17
N ALA A 234 -13.15 -7.66 7.09
CA ALA A 234 -12.65 -7.56 5.71
C ALA A 234 -11.71 -6.36 5.45
N LEU A 235 -11.90 -5.23 6.16
CA LEU A 235 -11.00 -4.08 6.05
C LEU A 235 -9.63 -4.37 6.66
N ALA A 236 -9.58 -4.88 7.89
CA ALA A 236 -8.32 -5.19 8.55
C ALA A 236 -7.56 -6.30 7.80
N GLU A 237 -8.26 -7.33 7.31
CA GLU A 237 -7.68 -8.34 6.42
C GLU A 237 -7.14 -7.74 5.13
N THR A 238 -7.81 -6.73 4.58
CA THR A 238 -7.34 -6.01 3.39
C THR A 238 -6.05 -5.27 3.68
N VAL A 239 -5.95 -4.58 4.81
CA VAL A 239 -4.71 -3.89 5.24
C VAL A 239 -3.58 -4.89 5.42
N ASN A 240 -3.81 -5.99 6.13
CA ASN A 240 -2.83 -7.05 6.31
C ASN A 240 -2.36 -7.67 4.97
N GLY A 241 -3.28 -7.90 4.04
CA GLY A 241 -2.95 -8.42 2.72
C GLY A 241 -2.12 -7.46 1.88
N LEU A 242 -2.40 -6.15 1.94
CA LEU A 242 -1.62 -5.11 1.28
C LEU A 242 -0.25 -4.93 1.95
N TYR A 243 -0.18 -4.92 3.27
CA TYR A 243 1.06 -4.89 4.03
C TYR A 243 2.00 -6.04 3.61
N LYS A 244 1.48 -7.27 3.57
CA LYS A 244 2.25 -8.43 3.12
C LYS A 244 2.73 -8.27 1.66
N ALA A 245 1.86 -7.85 0.75
CA ALA A 245 2.19 -7.73 -0.67
C ALA A 245 3.12 -6.55 -0.97
N GLU A 246 2.85 -5.40 -0.37
CA GLU A 246 3.52 -4.13 -0.68
C GLU A 246 4.84 -3.95 0.06
N LEU A 247 4.96 -4.52 1.28
CA LEU A 247 6.18 -4.40 2.09
C LEU A 247 6.85 -5.76 2.28
N ILE A 248 6.19 -6.71 2.94
CA ILE A 248 6.85 -7.89 3.50
C ILE A 248 7.44 -8.79 2.41
N HIS A 249 6.65 -9.11 1.38
CA HIS A 249 7.11 -9.93 0.25
C HIS A 249 7.90 -9.12 -0.79
N ALA A 250 7.81 -7.79 -0.73
CA ALA A 250 8.51 -6.91 -1.65
C ALA A 250 9.98 -6.70 -1.26
N GLN A 251 10.26 -6.62 0.04
CA GLN A 251 11.57 -6.22 0.58
C GLN A 251 12.27 -7.32 1.37
N GLY A 252 11.60 -8.46 1.65
CA GLY A 252 12.24 -9.59 2.31
C GLY A 252 13.37 -10.22 1.49
N PRO A 253 14.18 -11.10 2.10
CA PRO A 253 13.99 -11.72 3.42
C PRO A 253 14.36 -10.81 4.59
N TRP A 254 13.64 -10.98 5.73
CA TRP A 254 13.82 -10.19 6.96
C TRP A 254 14.76 -10.90 7.93
N THR A 255 15.64 -10.13 8.59
CA THR A 255 16.64 -10.70 9.52
C THR A 255 16.14 -10.71 10.96
N SER A 256 15.45 -9.67 11.39
CA SER A 256 15.03 -9.48 12.79
C SER A 256 13.67 -8.80 12.91
N VAL A 257 13.12 -8.84 14.14
CA VAL A 257 11.88 -8.14 14.51
C VAL A 257 12.05 -6.63 14.38
N GLY A 258 13.19 -6.08 14.80
CA GLY A 258 13.46 -4.64 14.72
C GLY A 258 13.54 -4.12 13.29
N GLU A 259 14.06 -4.91 12.35
CA GLU A 259 14.06 -4.58 10.93
C GLU A 259 12.62 -4.50 10.39
N VAL A 260 11.78 -5.48 10.73
CA VAL A 260 10.36 -5.48 10.35
C VAL A 260 9.63 -4.29 10.98
N GLU A 261 9.88 -3.98 12.27
CA GLU A 261 9.26 -2.86 12.97
C GLU A 261 9.56 -1.53 12.27
N LEU A 262 10.85 -1.25 11.99
CA LEU A 262 11.26 -0.01 11.32
C LEU A 262 10.64 0.11 9.92
N ALA A 263 10.66 -0.96 9.14
CA ALA A 263 10.06 -0.98 7.81
C ALA A 263 8.53 -0.80 7.88
N THR A 264 7.88 -1.40 8.88
CA THR A 264 6.43 -1.23 9.13
C THR A 264 6.09 0.22 9.44
N LEU A 265 6.84 0.89 10.31
CA LEU A 265 6.61 2.30 10.63
C LEU A 265 6.74 3.21 9.39
N ARG A 266 7.73 2.97 8.54
CA ARG A 266 7.87 3.68 7.26
C ARG A 266 6.70 3.43 6.32
N TRP A 267 6.23 2.18 6.22
CA TRP A 267 5.09 1.82 5.40
C TRP A 267 3.80 2.43 5.93
N VAL A 268 3.56 2.45 7.25
CA VAL A 268 2.40 3.10 7.89
C VAL A 268 2.41 4.61 7.64
N HIS A 269 3.56 5.27 7.77
CA HIS A 269 3.69 6.67 7.44
C HIS A 269 3.30 6.95 5.97
N TRP A 270 3.87 6.18 5.03
CA TRP A 270 3.53 6.29 3.62
C TRP A 270 2.06 5.96 3.34
N TRP A 271 1.51 4.90 3.96
CA TRP A 271 0.11 4.53 3.87
C TRP A 271 -0.81 5.69 4.22
N ASN A 272 -0.52 6.38 5.32
CA ASN A 272 -1.36 7.46 5.83
C ASN A 272 -1.22 8.77 5.05
N THR A 273 -0.01 9.08 4.53
CA THR A 273 0.33 10.42 4.05
C THR A 273 0.56 10.52 2.54
N LYS A 274 0.86 9.40 1.87
CA LYS A 274 1.23 9.42 0.44
C LYS A 274 0.49 8.40 -0.41
N ARG A 275 0.17 7.24 0.16
CA ARG A 275 -0.48 6.17 -0.58
C ARG A 275 -1.86 6.57 -1.04
N LEU A 276 -2.11 6.46 -2.35
CA LEU A 276 -3.42 6.71 -2.94
C LEU A 276 -4.34 5.51 -2.72
N HIS A 277 -5.57 5.75 -2.26
CA HIS A 277 -6.55 4.73 -1.95
C HIS A 277 -7.74 4.81 -2.89
N GLU A 278 -8.01 3.76 -3.66
CA GLU A 278 -9.14 3.71 -4.59
C GLU A 278 -10.48 3.87 -3.87
N ALA A 279 -10.60 3.30 -2.66
CA ALA A 279 -11.80 3.42 -1.82
C ALA A 279 -12.02 4.85 -1.25
N LEU A 280 -11.04 5.74 -1.40
CA LEU A 280 -11.08 7.16 -1.01
C LEU A 280 -10.97 8.06 -2.25
N ASP A 281 -11.39 7.59 -3.39
CA ASP A 281 -11.26 8.32 -4.68
C ASP A 281 -9.84 8.83 -4.95
N TYR A 282 -8.85 7.98 -4.66
CA TYR A 282 -7.42 8.27 -4.79
C TYR A 282 -6.92 9.40 -3.88
N ALA A 283 -7.65 9.75 -2.82
CA ALA A 283 -7.12 10.55 -1.73
C ALA A 283 -6.26 9.69 -0.78
N THR A 284 -5.42 10.34 0.02
CA THR A 284 -4.73 9.73 1.15
C THR A 284 -5.62 9.72 2.40
N PRO A 285 -5.41 8.81 3.36
CA PRO A 285 -6.12 8.84 4.64
C PRO A 285 -6.03 10.18 5.37
N GLN A 286 -4.87 10.82 5.33
CA GLN A 286 -4.67 12.12 5.97
C GLN A 286 -5.46 13.24 5.29
N GLU A 287 -5.55 13.25 3.97
CA GLU A 287 -6.36 14.23 3.23
C GLU A 287 -7.83 14.12 3.59
N VAL A 288 -8.37 12.89 3.61
CA VAL A 288 -9.77 12.63 3.97
C VAL A 288 -10.09 13.07 5.39
N GLU A 289 -9.20 12.80 6.34
CA GLU A 289 -9.38 13.22 7.74
C GLU A 289 -9.28 14.74 7.86
N THR A 290 -8.33 15.37 7.19
CA THR A 290 -8.16 16.83 7.18
C THR A 290 -9.39 17.53 6.57
N GLU A 291 -9.88 17.05 5.43
CA GLU A 291 -11.08 17.59 4.78
C GLU A 291 -12.31 17.47 5.69
N TYR A 292 -12.47 16.34 6.36
CA TYR A 292 -13.58 16.15 7.30
C TYR A 292 -13.55 17.22 8.39
N TYR A 293 -12.41 17.45 9.05
CA TYR A 293 -12.34 18.43 10.13
C TYR A 293 -12.42 19.89 9.66
N LEU A 294 -11.99 20.20 8.43
CA LEU A 294 -12.15 21.53 7.86
C LEU A 294 -13.59 21.85 7.48
N THR A 295 -14.39 20.84 7.13
CA THR A 295 -15.81 21.02 6.76
C THR A 295 -16.76 21.03 7.95
N GLN A 296 -16.30 20.63 9.15
CA GLN A 296 -17.13 20.75 10.36
C GLN A 296 -17.27 22.22 10.77
N PRO A 297 -18.49 22.67 11.11
CA PRO A 297 -18.66 23.99 11.67
C PRO A 297 -17.81 24.11 12.95
N ILE A 298 -17.06 25.21 13.06
CA ILE A 298 -16.34 25.52 14.29
C ILE A 298 -17.39 25.64 15.39
N ASN A 299 -17.52 24.61 16.21
CA ASN A 299 -18.38 24.67 17.37
C ASN A 299 -17.69 25.60 18.38
N THR A 300 -17.89 26.91 18.20
CA THR A 300 -17.64 27.89 19.25
C THR A 300 -18.74 27.68 20.29
N GLY A 301 -18.54 26.62 21.09
CA GLY A 301 -19.36 26.41 22.27
C GLY A 301 -19.20 27.57 23.26
N PRO A 302 -20.23 27.82 24.08
CA PRO A 302 -20.22 28.92 25.03
C PRO A 302 -19.12 28.77 26.06
#